data_982b542b2b647602a9851c1685f3c4d4
#
_entry.id   982b542b2b647602a9851c1685f3c4d4
#
_cell.length_a   1.000
_cell.length_b   1.000
_cell.length_c   1.000
_cell.angle_alpha   90.00
_cell.angle_beta   90.00
_cell.angle_gamma   90.00
#
_symmetry.space_group_name_H-M   'P 1'
#
loop_
_entity.id
_entity.type
_entity.pdbx_description
1 polymer ?
#
loop_
_entity_poly.entity_id
_entity_poly.type
_entity_poly.pdbx_seq_one_letter_code
_entity_poly.pdbx_strand_id
1 'polypeptide(L)'
;MTRQTTNADFHYIYSLYMHPSINPYLLYEYMDEVAFQPIFDDLQSKNLLYIFEHEGQKSGMFKLVPFAHRTSHIAFIGGVAIHPDLSGKGLGKQMFREIIERGRSMGLLRLELSTATDNARAIRMYESVGFEKEGVLRKYTWLKSENRFLDEVMMSYLYV
;
A
#
# COMPACT_ATOMS: atom_id res chain seq x y z
N MET A 1 7.12 8.13 11.10
CA MET A 1 8.17 8.49 10.12
C MET A 1 8.27 7.39 9.05
N THR A 2 8.40 7.77 7.80
CA THR A 2 8.54 6.81 6.69
C THR A 2 9.97 6.84 6.14
N ARG A 3 10.49 5.68 5.79
CA ARG A 3 11.80 5.53 5.14
C ARG A 3 11.77 4.40 4.13
N GLN A 4 12.69 4.42 3.18
CA GLN A 4 12.87 3.30 2.27
C GLN A 4 13.37 2.06 3.01
N THR A 5 13.03 0.88 2.49
CA THR A 5 13.48 -0.40 3.05
C THR A 5 14.98 -0.60 2.84
N THR A 6 15.56 -1.40 3.72
CA THR A 6 16.90 -1.98 3.58
C THR A 6 16.80 -3.51 3.56
N ASN A 7 17.90 -4.20 3.29
CA ASN A 7 17.92 -5.67 3.33
C ASN A 7 17.50 -6.22 4.71
N ALA A 8 17.73 -5.47 5.78
CA ALA A 8 17.35 -5.86 7.14
C ALA A 8 15.81 -5.88 7.35
N ASP A 9 15.04 -5.30 6.44
CA ASP A 9 13.59 -5.22 6.55
C ASP A 9 12.87 -6.41 5.90
N PHE A 10 13.59 -7.32 5.24
CA PHE A 10 12.98 -8.42 4.49
C PHE A 10 11.98 -9.23 5.32
N HIS A 11 12.38 -9.69 6.50
CA HIS A 11 11.50 -10.53 7.33
C HIS A 11 10.24 -9.78 7.78
N TYR A 12 10.39 -8.50 8.09
CA TYR A 12 9.24 -7.67 8.48
C TYR A 12 8.26 -7.49 7.31
N ILE A 13 8.76 -7.13 6.15
CA ILE A 13 7.94 -6.96 4.93
C ILE A 13 7.27 -8.28 4.56
N TYR A 14 8.03 -9.39 4.55
CA TYR A 14 7.48 -10.72 4.28
C TYR A 14 6.35 -11.05 5.26
N SER A 15 6.55 -10.81 6.54
CA SER A 15 5.55 -11.13 7.58
C SER A 15 4.25 -10.37 7.37
N LEU A 16 4.30 -9.14 6.88
CA LEU A 16 3.10 -8.37 6.58
C LEU A 16 2.43 -8.83 5.29
N TYR A 17 3.19 -9.01 4.20
CA TYR A 17 2.63 -9.49 2.93
C TYR A 17 1.95 -10.84 3.05
N MET A 18 2.46 -11.73 3.88
CA MET A 18 1.98 -13.10 4.04
C MET A 18 1.10 -13.30 5.28
N HIS A 19 0.82 -12.23 6.02
CA HIS A 19 -0.05 -12.33 7.19
C HIS A 19 -1.48 -12.68 6.78
N PRO A 20 -2.13 -13.68 7.42
CA PRO A 20 -3.46 -14.15 7.00
C PRO A 20 -4.55 -13.06 6.96
N SER A 21 -4.45 -12.05 7.83
CA SER A 21 -5.43 -10.95 7.85
C SER A 21 -5.12 -9.83 6.86
N ILE A 22 -3.95 -9.83 6.24
CA ILE A 22 -3.48 -8.78 5.32
C ILE A 22 -3.39 -9.30 3.89
N ASN A 23 -2.81 -10.48 3.68
CA ASN A 23 -2.52 -11.04 2.37
C ASN A 23 -3.71 -11.03 1.39
N PRO A 24 -4.96 -11.35 1.81
CA PRO A 24 -6.10 -11.33 0.89
C PRO A 24 -6.38 -9.98 0.23
N TYR A 25 -5.89 -8.89 0.80
CA TYR A 25 -6.09 -7.53 0.29
C TYR A 25 -4.90 -7.00 -0.51
N LEU A 26 -3.83 -7.80 -0.65
CA LEU A 26 -2.60 -7.41 -1.34
C LEU A 26 -2.46 -8.12 -2.68
N LEU A 27 -1.38 -7.79 -3.40
CA LEU A 27 -1.21 -8.21 -4.79
C LEU A 27 -0.71 -9.63 -4.95
N TYR A 28 0.08 -10.14 -4.01
CA TYR A 28 0.80 -11.40 -4.18
C TYR A 28 0.06 -12.55 -3.50
N GLU A 29 -0.01 -13.71 -4.19
CA GLU A 29 -0.45 -14.94 -3.58
C GLU A 29 0.46 -15.32 -2.40
N TYR A 30 -0.07 -16.11 -1.47
CA TYR A 30 0.75 -16.63 -0.37
C TYR A 30 1.91 -17.48 -0.92
N MET A 31 3.12 -17.20 -0.42
CA MET A 31 4.34 -17.91 -0.80
C MET A 31 5.32 -17.93 0.35
N ASP A 32 6.31 -18.83 0.28
CA ASP A 32 7.37 -18.89 1.29
C ASP A 32 8.41 -17.77 1.11
N GLU A 33 9.32 -17.67 2.07
CA GLU A 33 10.37 -16.63 2.05
C GLU A 33 11.28 -16.75 0.81
N VAL A 34 11.59 -17.96 0.37
CA VAL A 34 12.46 -18.20 -0.78
C VAL A 34 11.81 -17.65 -2.05
N ALA A 35 10.53 -17.92 -2.24
CA ALA A 35 9.78 -17.42 -3.39
C ALA A 35 9.58 -15.90 -3.36
N PHE A 36 9.43 -15.32 -2.17
CA PHE A 36 9.23 -13.88 -2.01
C PHE A 36 10.51 -13.06 -2.15
N GLN A 37 11.68 -13.64 -1.87
CA GLN A 37 12.95 -12.91 -1.91
C GLN A 37 13.19 -12.16 -3.23
N PRO A 38 13.00 -12.76 -4.42
CA PRO A 38 13.18 -12.03 -5.68
C PRO A 38 12.22 -10.85 -5.84
N ILE A 39 10.99 -10.98 -5.34
CA ILE A 39 9.99 -9.90 -5.38
C ILE A 39 10.46 -8.73 -4.52
N PHE A 40 10.88 -9.02 -3.29
CA PHE A 40 11.42 -8.01 -2.39
C PHE A 40 12.64 -7.31 -2.99
N ASP A 41 13.59 -8.08 -3.52
CA ASP A 41 14.82 -7.54 -4.11
C ASP A 41 14.51 -6.61 -5.29
N ASP A 42 13.56 -6.98 -6.15
CA ASP A 42 13.15 -6.15 -7.28
C ASP A 42 12.52 -4.84 -6.79
N LEU A 43 11.58 -4.91 -5.86
CA LEU A 43 10.91 -3.74 -5.32
C LEU A 43 11.90 -2.81 -4.61
N GLN A 44 12.82 -3.38 -3.85
CA GLN A 44 13.84 -2.59 -3.15
C GLN A 44 14.82 -1.94 -4.12
N SER A 45 15.27 -2.66 -5.15
CA SER A 45 16.19 -2.13 -6.16
C SER A 45 15.62 -0.92 -6.90
N LYS A 46 14.30 -0.86 -7.02
CA LYS A 46 13.57 0.25 -7.64
C LYS A 46 13.17 1.34 -6.64
N ASN A 47 13.53 1.19 -5.38
CA ASN A 47 13.18 2.14 -4.29
C ASN A 47 11.67 2.34 -4.13
N LEU A 48 10.87 1.29 -4.29
CA LEU A 48 9.42 1.37 -4.24
C LEU A 48 8.83 1.08 -2.86
N LEU A 49 9.55 0.33 -2.00
CA LEU A 49 9.06 -0.10 -0.69
C LEU A 49 9.49 0.83 0.43
N TYR A 50 8.56 1.10 1.33
CA TYR A 50 8.76 1.94 2.50
C TYR A 50 8.31 1.25 3.77
N ILE A 51 9.01 1.54 4.84
CA ILE A 51 8.62 1.23 6.21
C ILE A 51 8.02 2.48 6.84
N PHE A 52 6.91 2.30 7.55
CA PHE A 52 6.35 3.29 8.45
C PHE A 52 6.77 2.95 9.88
N GLU A 53 7.43 3.88 10.54
CA GLU A 53 7.86 3.74 11.94
C GLU A 53 7.07 4.70 12.82
N HIS A 54 6.65 4.20 13.98
CA HIS A 54 5.97 4.97 15.00
C HIS A 54 6.64 4.71 16.34
N GLU A 55 7.03 5.77 17.00
CA GLU A 55 7.77 5.69 18.29
C GLU A 55 9.02 4.79 18.22
N GLY A 56 9.73 4.88 17.11
CA GLY A 56 10.95 4.10 16.89
C GLY A 56 10.75 2.64 16.54
N GLN A 57 9.49 2.19 16.33
CA GLN A 57 9.16 0.81 15.99
C GLN A 57 8.58 0.70 14.59
N LYS A 58 8.96 -0.36 13.88
CA LYS A 58 8.33 -0.69 12.60
C LYS A 58 6.85 -0.98 12.84
N SER A 59 5.99 -0.22 12.18
CA SER A 59 4.55 -0.25 12.44
C SER A 59 3.71 -0.54 11.21
N GLY A 60 4.29 -0.38 10.03
CA GLY A 60 3.57 -0.63 8.78
C GLY A 60 4.49 -0.53 7.57
N MET A 61 3.87 -0.72 6.41
CA MET A 61 4.56 -0.65 5.13
C MET A 61 3.65 -0.05 4.06
N PHE A 62 4.26 0.42 2.99
CA PHE A 62 3.56 0.76 1.76
C PHE A 62 4.53 0.72 0.58
N LYS A 63 3.96 0.70 -0.60
CA LYS A 63 4.68 0.80 -1.86
C LYS A 63 4.21 2.07 -2.57
N LEU A 64 5.14 2.81 -3.15
CA LEU A 64 4.83 4.01 -3.93
C LEU A 64 5.46 3.85 -5.31
N VAL A 65 4.61 3.71 -6.33
CA VAL A 65 5.03 3.40 -7.70
C VAL A 65 4.78 4.61 -8.59
N PRO A 66 5.81 5.38 -8.94
CA PRO A 66 5.65 6.51 -9.85
C PRO A 66 5.35 6.04 -11.27
N PHE A 67 4.49 6.79 -11.96
CA PHE A 67 4.23 6.59 -13.37
C PHE A 67 5.29 7.30 -14.21
N ALA A 68 5.22 7.10 -15.53
CA ALA A 68 6.22 7.62 -16.45
C ALA A 68 5.59 8.51 -17.54
N HIS A 69 6.45 9.25 -18.23
CA HIS A 69 6.07 10.06 -19.39
C HIS A 69 4.99 11.10 -19.04
N ARG A 70 3.88 11.13 -19.79
CA ARG A 70 2.80 12.11 -19.57
C ARG A 70 2.07 11.98 -18.26
N THR A 71 2.23 10.85 -17.57
CA THR A 71 1.65 10.57 -16.26
C THR A 71 2.67 10.61 -15.13
N SER A 72 3.86 11.16 -15.37
CA SER A 72 4.95 11.21 -14.38
C SER A 72 4.63 12.03 -13.12
N HIS A 73 3.54 12.79 -13.14
CA HIS A 73 3.03 13.52 -11.98
C HIS A 73 2.14 12.66 -11.07
N ILE A 74 2.01 11.37 -11.37
CA ILE A 74 1.15 10.41 -10.65
C ILE A 74 2.02 9.36 -9.99
N ALA A 75 1.62 8.91 -8.80
CA ALA A 75 2.12 7.67 -8.21
C ALA A 75 0.97 6.82 -7.68
N PHE A 76 1.13 5.50 -7.80
CA PHE A 76 0.20 4.52 -7.25
C PHE A 76 0.69 4.06 -5.89
N ILE A 77 -0.23 4.02 -4.93
CA ILE A 77 0.04 3.50 -3.58
C ILE A 77 -0.46 2.08 -3.50
N GLY A 78 0.43 1.15 -3.19
CA GLY A 78 0.09 -0.26 -3.02
C GLY A 78 0.77 -0.86 -1.80
N GLY A 79 0.51 -2.13 -1.52
CA GLY A 79 1.15 -2.84 -0.42
C GLY A 79 0.93 -2.19 0.94
N VAL A 80 -0.20 -1.55 1.15
CA VAL A 80 -0.50 -0.80 2.37
C VAL A 80 -0.88 -1.76 3.49
N ALA A 81 -0.16 -1.71 4.59
CA ALA A 81 -0.52 -2.45 5.79
C ALA A 81 0.01 -1.78 7.04
N ILE A 82 -0.79 -1.82 8.10
CA ILE A 82 -0.36 -1.57 9.48
C ILE A 82 -0.24 -2.93 10.15
N HIS A 83 0.78 -3.11 10.98
CA HIS A 83 0.96 -4.35 11.72
C HIS A 83 -0.31 -4.68 12.51
N PRO A 84 -0.82 -5.92 12.45
CA PRO A 84 -2.12 -6.26 13.05
C PRO A 84 -2.21 -5.95 14.55
N ASP A 85 -1.13 -6.10 15.30
CA ASP A 85 -1.07 -5.79 16.73
C ASP A 85 -1.24 -4.29 17.02
N LEU A 86 -1.10 -3.45 16.00
CA LEU A 86 -1.19 -1.99 16.11
C LEU A 86 -2.47 -1.44 15.46
N SER A 87 -3.38 -2.30 15.01
CA SER A 87 -4.61 -1.87 14.37
C SER A 87 -5.54 -1.15 15.37
N GLY A 88 -6.38 -0.25 14.86
CA GLY A 88 -7.33 0.49 15.68
C GLY A 88 -6.76 1.65 16.49
N LYS A 89 -5.49 2.00 16.28
CA LYS A 89 -4.79 3.09 17.00
C LYS A 89 -4.62 4.36 16.15
N GLY A 90 -5.24 4.44 14.98
CA GLY A 90 -5.12 5.59 14.08
C GLY A 90 -3.82 5.66 13.30
N LEU A 91 -2.98 4.62 13.34
CA LEU A 91 -1.67 4.63 12.67
C LEU A 91 -1.78 4.60 11.15
N GLY A 92 -2.81 3.97 10.61
CA GLY A 92 -3.07 4.00 9.16
C GLY A 92 -3.28 5.43 8.65
N LYS A 93 -4.06 6.20 9.36
CA LYS A 93 -4.30 7.61 9.02
C LYS A 93 -3.03 8.44 9.14
N GLN A 94 -2.22 8.19 10.17
CA GLN A 94 -0.94 8.86 10.34
C GLN A 94 0.02 8.51 9.20
N MET A 95 0.14 7.24 8.84
CA MET A 95 0.96 6.78 7.72
C MET A 95 0.54 7.46 6.42
N PHE A 96 -0.76 7.55 6.14
CA PHE A 96 -1.27 8.20 4.93
C PHE A 96 -0.97 9.69 4.88
N ARG A 97 -1.02 10.39 6.01
CA ARG A 97 -0.58 11.79 6.06
C ARG A 97 0.88 11.93 5.64
N GLU A 98 1.74 11.03 6.09
CA GLU A 98 3.15 11.04 5.69
C GLU A 98 3.35 10.66 4.22
N ILE A 99 2.55 9.71 3.68
CA ILE A 99 2.57 9.38 2.25
C ILE A 99 2.21 10.62 1.42
N ILE A 100 1.17 11.35 1.82
CA ILE A 100 0.75 12.58 1.13
C ILE A 100 1.87 13.63 1.16
N GLU A 101 2.50 13.84 2.31
CA GLU A 101 3.61 14.80 2.41
C GLU A 101 4.83 14.37 1.57
N ARG A 102 5.12 13.07 1.52
CA ARG A 102 6.17 12.53 0.66
C ARG A 102 5.85 12.80 -0.81
N GLY A 103 4.63 12.52 -1.25
CA GLY A 103 4.21 12.81 -2.62
C GLY A 103 4.33 14.29 -2.97
N ARG A 104 3.98 15.18 -2.02
CA ARG A 104 4.16 16.62 -2.20
C ARG A 104 5.63 16.97 -2.39
N SER A 105 6.52 16.42 -1.57
CA SER A 105 7.97 16.68 -1.68
C SER A 105 8.57 16.13 -2.98
N MET A 106 7.96 15.13 -3.58
CA MET A 106 8.34 14.57 -4.88
C MET A 106 7.79 15.38 -6.06
N GLY A 107 6.98 16.39 -5.81
CA GLY A 107 6.36 17.20 -6.87
C GLY A 107 5.19 16.49 -7.56
N LEU A 108 4.59 15.48 -6.94
CA LEU A 108 3.44 14.81 -7.51
C LEU A 108 2.21 15.71 -7.48
N LEU A 109 1.32 15.52 -8.45
CA LEU A 109 0.03 16.22 -8.53
C LEU A 109 -1.15 15.30 -8.25
N ARG A 110 -0.90 13.98 -8.23
CA ARG A 110 -1.95 12.98 -7.99
C ARG A 110 -1.36 11.73 -7.33
N LEU A 111 -2.05 11.24 -6.33
CA LEU A 111 -1.85 9.89 -5.78
C LEU A 111 -3.09 9.07 -6.10
N GLU A 112 -2.92 7.81 -6.44
CA GLU A 112 -4.05 6.91 -6.62
C GLU A 112 -3.82 5.56 -5.95
N LEU A 113 -4.92 4.91 -5.61
CA LEU A 113 -4.93 3.57 -5.05
C LEU A 113 -6.24 2.89 -5.43
N SER A 114 -6.28 1.57 -5.26
CA SER A 114 -7.53 0.83 -5.35
C SER A 114 -7.64 -0.13 -4.18
N THR A 115 -8.85 -0.45 -3.78
CA THR A 115 -9.14 -1.41 -2.72
C THR A 115 -10.44 -2.13 -3.01
N ALA A 116 -10.62 -3.34 -2.45
CA ALA A 116 -11.84 -4.10 -2.63
C ALA A 116 -13.06 -3.25 -2.22
N THR A 117 -14.12 -3.34 -3.00
CA THR A 117 -15.34 -2.54 -2.77
C THR A 117 -16.00 -2.82 -1.42
N ASP A 118 -15.80 -4.01 -0.85
CA ASP A 118 -16.31 -4.39 0.45
C ASP A 118 -15.38 -4.02 1.62
N ASN A 119 -14.21 -3.45 1.34
CA ASN A 119 -13.27 -3.00 2.37
C ASN A 119 -13.68 -1.62 2.92
N ALA A 120 -14.84 -1.57 3.56
CA ALA A 120 -15.44 -0.32 4.02
C ALA A 120 -14.56 0.46 5.00
N ARG A 121 -13.82 -0.26 5.86
CA ARG A 121 -12.92 0.36 6.84
C ARG A 121 -11.79 1.13 6.17
N ALA A 122 -11.16 0.51 5.18
CA ALA A 122 -10.07 1.16 4.44
C ALA A 122 -10.59 2.36 3.64
N ILE A 123 -11.73 2.20 2.96
CA ILE A 123 -12.35 3.28 2.17
C ILE A 123 -12.63 4.49 3.06
N ARG A 124 -13.23 4.30 4.24
CA ARG A 124 -13.48 5.40 5.18
C ARG A 124 -12.20 6.08 5.62
N MET A 125 -11.15 5.32 5.87
CA MET A 125 -9.85 5.89 6.26
C MET A 125 -9.27 6.74 5.12
N TYR A 126 -9.31 6.25 3.88
CA TYR A 126 -8.82 7.01 2.72
C TYR A 126 -9.63 8.29 2.51
N GLU A 127 -10.95 8.23 2.62
CA GLU A 127 -11.79 9.42 2.54
C GLU A 127 -11.45 10.43 3.64
N SER A 128 -11.15 9.95 4.83
CA SER A 128 -10.82 10.80 5.98
C SER A 128 -9.52 11.60 5.82
N VAL A 129 -8.64 11.20 4.91
CA VAL A 129 -7.38 11.90 4.59
C VAL A 129 -7.42 12.62 3.25
N GLY A 130 -8.59 12.63 2.58
CA GLY A 130 -8.83 13.45 1.40
C GLY A 130 -8.88 12.71 0.08
N PHE A 131 -8.89 11.38 0.08
CA PHE A 131 -9.10 10.61 -1.15
C PHE A 131 -10.56 10.61 -1.55
N GLU A 132 -10.82 10.65 -2.84
CA GLU A 132 -12.15 10.60 -3.43
C GLU A 132 -12.28 9.38 -4.36
N LYS A 133 -13.48 8.78 -4.39
CA LYS A 133 -13.78 7.68 -5.30
C LYS A 133 -13.89 8.18 -6.73
N GLU A 134 -13.32 7.42 -7.68
CA GLU A 134 -13.40 7.75 -9.10
C GLU A 134 -14.19 6.72 -9.91
N GLY A 135 -14.28 5.49 -9.46
CA GLY A 135 -15.03 4.47 -10.17
C GLY A 135 -14.74 3.08 -9.64
N VAL A 136 -15.48 2.12 -10.16
CA VAL A 136 -15.36 0.70 -9.80
C VAL A 136 -14.69 -0.07 -10.94
N LEU A 137 -13.65 -0.81 -10.59
CA LEU A 137 -12.93 -1.69 -11.49
C LEU A 137 -13.50 -3.11 -11.30
N ARG A 138 -14.29 -3.55 -12.26
CA ARG A 138 -15.01 -4.85 -12.16
C ARG A 138 -14.07 -6.01 -12.45
N LYS A 139 -14.17 -7.10 -11.65
CA LYS A 139 -13.33 -8.30 -11.76
C LYS A 139 -11.84 -7.96 -11.82
N TYR A 140 -11.41 -7.09 -10.94
CA TYR A 140 -10.08 -6.52 -11.01
C TYR A 140 -9.01 -7.42 -10.43
N THR A 141 -9.30 -8.09 -9.31
CA THR A 141 -8.37 -8.98 -8.62
C THR A 141 -8.96 -10.37 -8.53
N TRP A 142 -8.18 -11.37 -8.95
CA TRP A 142 -8.53 -12.77 -8.79
C TRP A 142 -7.99 -13.28 -7.45
N LEU A 143 -8.89 -13.57 -6.52
CA LEU A 143 -8.54 -14.16 -5.23
C LEU A 143 -8.62 -15.68 -5.34
N LYS A 144 -7.49 -16.28 -5.67
CA LYS A 144 -7.41 -17.72 -5.97
C LYS A 144 -7.83 -18.59 -4.79
N SER A 145 -7.44 -18.20 -3.56
CA SER A 145 -7.76 -18.95 -2.34
C SER A 145 -9.27 -19.08 -2.10
N GLU A 146 -10.07 -18.12 -2.58
CA GLU A 146 -11.52 -18.12 -2.44
C GLU A 146 -12.25 -18.38 -3.76
N ASN A 147 -11.52 -18.65 -4.84
CA ASN A 147 -12.05 -18.91 -6.19
C ASN A 147 -13.07 -17.85 -6.62
N ARG A 148 -12.72 -16.56 -6.43
CA ARG A 148 -13.61 -15.44 -6.82
C ARG A 148 -12.84 -14.22 -7.25
N PHE A 149 -13.47 -13.38 -8.06
CA PHE A 149 -12.97 -12.04 -8.37
C PHE A 149 -13.41 -11.05 -7.30
N LEU A 150 -12.56 -10.06 -7.08
CA LEU A 150 -12.89 -8.87 -6.32
C LEU A 150 -13.04 -7.69 -7.28
N ASP A 151 -14.12 -6.93 -7.12
CA ASP A 151 -14.20 -5.60 -7.69
C ASP A 151 -13.44 -4.65 -6.78
N GLU A 152 -12.79 -3.64 -7.37
CA GLU A 152 -12.06 -2.64 -6.61
C GLU A 152 -12.59 -1.25 -6.91
N VAL A 153 -12.54 -0.38 -5.92
CA VAL A 153 -12.82 1.04 -6.10
C VAL A 153 -11.50 1.78 -6.28
N MET A 154 -11.38 2.54 -7.36
CA MET A 154 -10.25 3.45 -7.59
C MET A 154 -10.51 4.74 -6.82
N MET A 155 -9.52 5.17 -6.06
CA MET A 155 -9.57 6.42 -5.30
C MET A 155 -8.33 7.26 -5.57
N SER A 156 -8.47 8.56 -5.49
CA SER A 156 -7.37 9.48 -5.75
C SER A 156 -7.32 10.65 -4.76
N TYR A 157 -6.12 11.15 -4.57
CA TYR A 157 -5.85 12.40 -3.87
C TYR A 157 -5.18 13.37 -4.86
N LEU A 158 -5.75 14.56 -5.02
CA LEU A 158 -5.21 15.58 -5.91
C LEU A 158 -4.51 16.66 -5.08
N TYR A 159 -3.27 16.96 -5.45
CA TYR A 159 -2.56 18.11 -4.89
C TYR A 159 -3.01 19.38 -5.60
N VAL A 160 -3.37 20.35 -4.85
CA VAL A 160 -3.90 21.62 -5.39
C VAL A 160 -2.82 22.68 -5.38
#